data_0ea6a8c1f701e97c38ed8f737a2ab66f
#
_entry.id   0ea6a8c1f701e97c38ed8f737a2ab66f
#
_cell.length_a   1.000
_cell.length_b   1.000
_cell.length_c   1.000
_cell.angle_alpha   90.00
_cell.angle_beta   90.00
_cell.angle_gamma   90.00
#
_symmetry.space_group_name_H-M   'P 1'
#
loop_
_entity.id
_entity.type
_entity.pdbx_description
1 polymer ?
#
loop_
_entity_poly.entity_id
_entity_poly.type
_entity_poly.pdbx_seq_one_letter_code
_entity_poly.pdbx_strand_id
1 'polypeptide(L)'
;MSKGWIAGKTARATTMAVMMLLCVVAQGQITAPLDKQLSREGIDVRMNSPIAGVSFRMIETNGISMRIAEAGSAGPLVLLVHGWPESWYSWRHQIVALSGAGYRVVAPDMRGYGSTSAPASAEEYDIVTIAADLIGLLDALGEEKAVMVGHDWGSIVAWQTALLHPDRFNALVAMSVPYGGRPERSPMVDWREAYGDNFYYILYHNEPGGVAEAEYDADPRGLLSRLYLSPDSEREPREITDPKAAAGGWIGRLGAAKGLPDWLTEEDLEYVVGEFRHAGFRGGINYYRNFQRNWELTESIGRDTIKMPTLFLAGSEDMVIGHATQKRLQGAMARIATDLRGVVLLPGIGHWVQQEAPEATNAALLEFLAGL
;
A
#
# COMPACT_ATOMS: atom_id res chain seq x y z
N MET A 1 -48.86 -28.08 8.57
CA MET A 1 -48.37 -29.02 7.58
C MET A 1 -47.81 -28.23 6.40
N SER A 2 -46.57 -28.55 5.96
CA SER A 2 -45.89 -28.04 4.77
C SER A 2 -45.46 -26.56 4.75
N LYS A 3 -44.34 -26.25 5.37
CA LYS A 3 -43.41 -25.19 4.93
C LYS A 3 -41.99 -25.75 5.01
N GLY A 4 -41.49 -26.17 3.88
CA GLY A 4 -40.11 -26.60 3.74
C GLY A 4 -39.90 -27.07 2.30
N TRP A 5 -39.37 -26.19 1.47
CA TRP A 5 -38.74 -26.52 0.18
C TRP A 5 -38.63 -25.31 -0.75
N ILE A 6 -37.75 -24.36 -0.45
CA ILE A 6 -37.34 -23.37 -1.49
C ILE A 6 -35.84 -23.01 -1.40
N ALA A 7 -35.17 -23.23 -0.26
CA ALA A 7 -33.75 -22.82 -0.10
C ALA A 7 -32.71 -23.69 -0.84
N GLY A 8 -33.10 -24.88 -1.34
CA GLY A 8 -32.15 -25.82 -1.97
C GLY A 8 -31.94 -25.66 -3.47
N LYS A 9 -32.78 -24.89 -4.17
CA LYS A 9 -32.69 -24.79 -5.64
C LYS A 9 -31.82 -23.65 -6.15
N THR A 10 -31.69 -22.57 -5.41
CA THR A 10 -30.85 -21.42 -5.82
C THR A 10 -29.35 -21.69 -5.72
N ALA A 11 -28.90 -22.35 -4.65
CA ALA A 11 -27.48 -22.69 -4.49
C ALA A 11 -26.95 -23.72 -5.54
N ARG A 12 -27.81 -24.68 -5.95
CA ARG A 12 -27.46 -25.66 -7.00
C ARG A 12 -27.41 -25.04 -8.39
N ALA A 13 -28.26 -24.06 -8.68
CA ALA A 13 -28.25 -23.37 -9.98
C ALA A 13 -26.98 -22.50 -10.15
N THR A 14 -26.53 -21.84 -9.09
CA THR A 14 -25.32 -21.01 -9.13
C THR A 14 -24.05 -21.83 -9.32
N THR A 15 -23.96 -22.99 -8.66
CA THR A 15 -22.79 -23.90 -8.81
C THR A 15 -22.74 -24.56 -10.20
N MET A 16 -23.91 -24.91 -10.80
CA MET A 16 -23.94 -25.41 -12.15
C MET A 16 -23.61 -24.35 -13.20
N ALA A 17 -24.02 -23.10 -13.03
CA ALA A 17 -23.68 -22.03 -13.94
C ALA A 17 -22.15 -21.73 -13.95
N VAL A 18 -21.49 -21.74 -12.79
CA VAL A 18 -20.03 -21.58 -12.69
C VAL A 18 -19.29 -22.77 -13.31
N MET A 19 -19.74 -24.01 -13.14
CA MET A 19 -19.13 -25.16 -13.77
C MET A 19 -19.38 -25.22 -15.31
N MET A 20 -20.52 -24.76 -15.79
CA MET A 20 -20.77 -24.64 -17.24
C MET A 20 -19.93 -23.50 -17.85
N LEU A 21 -19.73 -22.40 -17.13
CA LEU A 21 -18.90 -21.29 -17.60
C LEU A 21 -17.42 -21.71 -17.76
N LEU A 22 -16.88 -22.49 -16.82
CA LEU A 22 -15.53 -23.06 -16.92
C LEU A 22 -15.37 -24.03 -18.11
N CYS A 23 -16.40 -24.78 -18.46
CA CYS A 23 -16.39 -25.65 -19.65
C CYS A 23 -16.44 -24.86 -20.97
N VAL A 24 -17.11 -23.70 -21.01
CA VAL A 24 -17.20 -22.83 -22.21
C VAL A 24 -15.89 -22.06 -22.44
N VAL A 25 -15.16 -21.66 -21.36
CA VAL A 25 -13.82 -21.05 -21.47
C VAL A 25 -12.84 -22.01 -22.14
N ALA A 26 -12.94 -23.32 -21.85
CA ALA A 26 -12.08 -24.33 -22.48
C ALA A 26 -12.38 -24.56 -24.01
N GLN A 27 -13.48 -24.01 -24.51
CA GLN A 27 -13.88 -24.13 -25.93
C GLN A 27 -13.67 -22.87 -26.77
N GLY A 28 -13.06 -21.81 -26.23
CA GLY A 28 -12.67 -20.60 -26.98
C GLY A 28 -13.84 -19.72 -27.47
N GLN A 29 -15.04 -19.85 -26.92
CA GLN A 29 -16.23 -19.08 -27.32
C GLN A 29 -16.57 -17.86 -26.47
N ILE A 30 -15.68 -17.43 -25.54
CA ILE A 30 -15.92 -16.23 -24.72
C ILE A 30 -15.27 -15.04 -25.39
N THR A 31 -16.12 -14.13 -25.90
CA THR A 31 -15.69 -12.91 -26.61
C THR A 31 -15.61 -11.66 -25.72
N ALA A 32 -16.01 -11.73 -24.45
CA ALA A 32 -15.93 -10.62 -23.50
C ALA A 32 -15.03 -11.01 -22.30
N PRO A 33 -14.28 -10.04 -21.73
CA PRO A 33 -13.55 -10.26 -20.50
C PRO A 33 -14.42 -10.83 -19.39
N LEU A 34 -13.88 -11.74 -18.59
CA LEU A 34 -14.60 -12.46 -17.54
C LEU A 34 -15.24 -11.52 -16.51
N ASP A 35 -14.57 -10.42 -16.18
CA ASP A 35 -15.04 -9.35 -15.29
C ASP A 35 -16.36 -8.72 -15.78
N LYS A 36 -16.49 -8.46 -17.09
CA LYS A 36 -17.72 -7.91 -17.69
C LYS A 36 -18.88 -8.89 -17.70
N GLN A 37 -18.60 -10.19 -17.78
CA GLN A 37 -19.63 -11.21 -17.73
C GLN A 37 -20.14 -11.43 -16.30
N LEU A 38 -19.24 -11.53 -15.32
CA LEU A 38 -19.59 -11.69 -13.91
C LEU A 38 -20.31 -10.47 -13.35
N SER A 39 -19.94 -9.25 -13.79
CA SER A 39 -20.66 -8.02 -13.43
C SER A 39 -22.09 -7.98 -13.94
N ARG A 40 -22.38 -8.61 -15.08
CA ARG A 40 -23.76 -8.76 -15.60
C ARG A 40 -24.62 -9.68 -14.76
N GLU A 41 -24.00 -10.63 -14.05
CA GLU A 41 -24.65 -11.57 -13.13
C GLU A 41 -24.73 -11.01 -11.69
N GLY A 42 -24.27 -9.78 -11.46
CA GLY A 42 -24.28 -9.12 -10.13
C GLY A 42 -23.18 -9.63 -9.19
N ILE A 43 -22.17 -10.35 -9.72
CA ILE A 43 -21.02 -10.81 -8.96
C ILE A 43 -19.94 -9.73 -9.05
N ASP A 44 -19.62 -9.05 -7.95
CA ASP A 44 -18.47 -8.15 -7.89
C ASP A 44 -17.18 -8.96 -7.72
N VAL A 45 -16.48 -9.19 -8.82
CA VAL A 45 -15.21 -9.95 -8.85
C VAL A 45 -14.12 -9.32 -7.98
N ARG A 46 -14.22 -8.03 -7.68
CA ARG A 46 -13.27 -7.32 -6.82
C ARG A 46 -13.42 -7.68 -5.34
N MET A 47 -14.49 -8.38 -4.99
CA MET A 47 -14.70 -8.95 -3.66
C MET A 47 -14.24 -10.41 -3.55
N ASN A 48 -13.59 -10.95 -4.59
CA ASN A 48 -12.98 -12.27 -4.57
C ASN A 48 -11.46 -12.16 -4.57
N SER A 49 -10.83 -12.63 -3.50
CA SER A 49 -9.37 -12.64 -3.41
C SER A 49 -8.75 -13.67 -4.36
N PRO A 50 -7.66 -13.31 -5.09
CA PRO A 50 -6.90 -14.28 -5.87
C PRO A 50 -6.02 -15.19 -4.98
N ILE A 51 -5.87 -14.87 -3.69
CA ILE A 51 -4.99 -15.58 -2.76
C ILE A 51 -5.81 -16.54 -1.89
N ALA A 52 -5.43 -17.81 -1.91
CA ALA A 52 -6.10 -18.83 -1.10
C ALA A 52 -6.01 -18.51 0.40
N GLY A 53 -7.13 -18.63 1.11
CA GLY A 53 -7.20 -18.34 2.53
C GLY A 53 -7.31 -16.85 2.90
N VAL A 54 -7.33 -15.96 1.91
CA VAL A 54 -7.59 -14.52 2.08
C VAL A 54 -9.03 -14.22 1.65
N SER A 55 -9.74 -13.47 2.46
CA SER A 55 -11.10 -13.00 2.17
C SER A 55 -11.19 -11.48 2.22
N PHE A 56 -12.13 -10.91 1.48
CA PHE A 56 -12.43 -9.48 1.51
C PHE A 56 -13.69 -9.17 2.31
N ARG A 57 -13.64 -8.03 2.97
CA ARG A 57 -14.78 -7.47 3.67
C ARG A 57 -14.76 -5.95 3.57
N MET A 58 -15.95 -5.35 3.46
CA MET A 58 -16.11 -3.90 3.59
C MET A 58 -16.36 -3.54 5.05
N ILE A 59 -15.67 -2.53 5.53
CA ILE A 59 -15.77 -2.01 6.90
C ILE A 59 -16.08 -0.51 6.83
N GLU A 60 -17.10 -0.08 7.56
CA GLU A 60 -17.37 1.34 7.74
C GLU A 60 -16.45 1.90 8.83
N THR A 61 -15.66 2.91 8.49
CA THR A 61 -14.71 3.57 9.38
C THR A 61 -14.57 5.04 9.02
N ASN A 62 -14.59 5.92 10.02
CA ASN A 62 -14.31 7.36 9.86
C ASN A 62 -15.01 8.01 8.64
N GLY A 63 -16.27 7.62 8.38
CA GLY A 63 -17.09 8.16 7.29
C GLY A 63 -16.77 7.62 5.89
N ILE A 64 -15.97 6.57 5.78
CA ILE A 64 -15.68 5.85 4.54
C ILE A 64 -16.02 4.36 4.66
N SER A 65 -16.29 3.73 3.52
CA SER A 65 -16.36 2.29 3.38
C SER A 65 -15.00 1.78 2.92
N MET A 66 -14.33 0.96 3.74
CA MET A 66 -12.97 0.47 3.52
C MET A 66 -12.97 -1.01 3.19
N ARG A 67 -12.38 -1.40 2.05
CA ARG A 67 -12.11 -2.81 1.74
C ARG A 67 -10.90 -3.28 2.53
N ILE A 68 -11.04 -4.40 3.21
CA ILE A 68 -9.94 -5.09 3.86
C ILE A 68 -9.73 -6.49 3.26
N ALA A 69 -8.48 -6.89 3.11
CA ALA A 69 -8.08 -8.28 2.93
C ALA A 69 -7.73 -8.85 4.30
N GLU A 70 -8.33 -9.99 4.68
CA GLU A 70 -8.09 -10.60 5.98
C GLU A 70 -7.80 -12.10 5.87
N ALA A 71 -6.89 -12.59 6.73
CA ALA A 71 -6.54 -13.98 6.89
C ALA A 71 -6.22 -14.30 8.35
N GLY A 72 -6.40 -15.57 8.76
CA GLY A 72 -6.32 -15.97 10.15
C GLY A 72 -7.55 -15.54 10.95
N SER A 73 -7.99 -16.39 11.86
CA SER A 73 -9.22 -16.15 12.67
C SER A 73 -8.95 -15.90 14.15
N ALA A 74 -7.69 -16.02 14.59
CA ALA A 74 -7.27 -15.93 15.99
C ALA A 74 -5.85 -15.37 16.09
N GLY A 75 -5.40 -15.10 17.32
CA GLY A 75 -4.08 -14.55 17.60
C GLY A 75 -4.03 -13.03 17.56
N PRO A 76 -2.87 -12.43 17.88
CA PRO A 76 -2.69 -10.99 17.84
C PRO A 76 -2.92 -10.41 16.44
N LEU A 77 -3.58 -9.24 16.36
CA LEU A 77 -3.80 -8.57 15.09
C LEU A 77 -2.51 -7.93 14.57
N VAL A 78 -2.19 -8.23 13.31
CA VAL A 78 -1.17 -7.52 12.52
C VAL A 78 -1.88 -6.75 11.42
N LEU A 79 -1.74 -5.42 11.44
CA LEU A 79 -2.31 -4.49 10.48
C LEU A 79 -1.23 -4.09 9.48
N LEU A 80 -1.45 -4.40 8.18
CA LEU A 80 -0.50 -4.17 7.10
C LEU A 80 -0.93 -2.98 6.24
N VAL A 81 -0.21 -1.86 6.34
CA VAL A 81 -0.55 -0.58 5.71
C VAL A 81 0.34 -0.36 4.49
N HIS A 82 -0.25 -0.41 3.30
CA HIS A 82 0.47 -0.26 2.03
C HIS A 82 0.80 1.21 1.71
N GLY A 83 1.71 1.40 0.75
CA GLY A 83 2.15 2.71 0.25
C GLY A 83 1.58 3.10 -1.11
N TRP A 84 2.36 3.92 -1.85
CA TRP A 84 2.02 4.39 -3.18
C TRP A 84 3.06 3.88 -4.21
N PRO A 85 2.64 3.48 -5.39
CA PRO A 85 1.29 3.17 -5.84
C PRO A 85 0.96 1.70 -5.62
N GLU A 86 0.51 1.35 -4.44
CA GLU A 86 0.26 -0.03 -4.01
C GLU A 86 -1.24 -0.29 -3.74
N SER A 87 -1.53 -1.46 -3.21
CA SER A 87 -2.82 -1.89 -2.65
C SER A 87 -2.57 -2.96 -1.58
N TRP A 88 -3.62 -3.54 -0.99
CA TRP A 88 -3.49 -4.71 -0.11
C TRP A 88 -2.64 -5.82 -0.74
N TYR A 89 -2.59 -5.92 -2.08
CA TYR A 89 -1.92 -6.98 -2.82
C TYR A 89 -0.39 -6.98 -2.67
N SER A 90 0.20 -5.84 -2.34
CA SER A 90 1.63 -5.78 -2.04
C SER A 90 2.03 -6.61 -0.82
N TRP A 91 1.06 -6.94 0.03
CA TRP A 91 1.22 -7.77 1.21
C TRP A 91 0.89 -9.26 1.00
N ARG A 92 0.63 -9.70 -0.24
CA ARG A 92 0.18 -11.06 -0.57
C ARG A 92 1.04 -12.17 0.07
N HIS A 93 2.33 -11.99 0.15
CA HIS A 93 3.26 -12.94 0.76
C HIS A 93 3.24 -12.89 2.30
N GLN A 94 3.14 -11.68 2.88
CA GLN A 94 3.11 -11.46 4.32
C GLN A 94 1.81 -11.94 4.94
N ILE A 95 0.68 -11.73 4.27
CA ILE A 95 -0.63 -12.20 4.73
C ILE A 95 -0.61 -13.72 4.93
N VAL A 96 -0.08 -14.46 3.94
CA VAL A 96 0.00 -15.92 3.99
C VAL A 96 0.97 -16.39 5.09
N ALA A 97 2.16 -15.79 5.15
CA ALA A 97 3.19 -16.19 6.12
C ALA A 97 2.77 -15.91 7.57
N LEU A 98 2.24 -14.72 7.84
CA LEU A 98 1.84 -14.33 9.19
C LEU A 98 0.60 -15.08 9.66
N SER A 99 -0.41 -15.28 8.80
CA SER A 99 -1.58 -16.07 9.14
C SER A 99 -1.24 -17.54 9.36
N GLY A 100 -0.32 -18.10 8.57
CA GLY A 100 0.23 -19.45 8.78
C GLY A 100 1.00 -19.60 10.08
N ALA A 101 1.56 -18.50 10.61
CA ALA A 101 2.24 -18.47 11.93
C ALA A 101 1.28 -18.20 13.10
N GLY A 102 -0.03 -18.09 12.86
CA GLY A 102 -1.04 -17.98 13.91
C GLY A 102 -1.46 -16.54 14.26
N TYR A 103 -1.10 -15.55 13.44
CA TYR A 103 -1.56 -14.17 13.60
C TYR A 103 -2.90 -13.95 12.85
N ARG A 104 -3.73 -13.06 13.39
CA ARG A 104 -4.81 -12.47 12.62
C ARG A 104 -4.23 -11.33 11.77
N VAL A 105 -4.42 -11.37 10.47
CA VAL A 105 -3.80 -10.41 9.55
C VAL A 105 -4.89 -9.63 8.83
N VAL A 106 -4.75 -8.31 8.82
CA VAL A 106 -5.64 -7.40 8.09
C VAL A 106 -4.80 -6.43 7.27
N ALA A 107 -5.07 -6.38 5.96
CA ALA A 107 -4.46 -5.44 5.03
C ALA A 107 -5.57 -4.62 4.35
N PRO A 108 -5.82 -3.38 4.76
CA PRO A 108 -6.78 -2.52 4.10
C PRO A 108 -6.25 -2.04 2.75
N ASP A 109 -7.17 -1.81 1.79
CA ASP A 109 -6.92 -0.76 0.82
C ASP A 109 -7.10 0.57 1.53
N MET A 110 -6.08 1.37 1.55
CA MET A 110 -6.11 2.66 2.21
C MET A 110 -7.11 3.61 1.52
N ARG A 111 -7.56 4.66 2.21
CA ARG A 111 -8.43 5.71 1.65
C ARG A 111 -7.98 6.12 0.25
N GLY A 112 -8.88 6.01 -0.75
CA GLY A 112 -8.61 6.38 -2.13
C GLY A 112 -7.94 5.31 -3.00
N TYR A 113 -7.81 4.08 -2.51
CA TYR A 113 -7.23 2.95 -3.24
C TYR A 113 -8.21 1.79 -3.37
N GLY A 114 -8.01 0.98 -4.38
CA GLY A 114 -8.76 -0.24 -4.62
C GLY A 114 -10.27 -0.02 -4.61
N SER A 115 -11.00 -0.75 -3.76
CA SER A 115 -12.45 -0.59 -3.59
C SER A 115 -12.82 0.23 -2.34
N THR A 116 -11.85 0.86 -1.67
CA THR A 116 -12.10 1.79 -0.58
C THR A 116 -12.57 3.15 -1.10
N SER A 117 -13.45 3.81 -0.36
CA SER A 117 -13.96 5.13 -0.70
C SER A 117 -12.85 6.12 -1.04
N ALA A 118 -13.08 6.92 -2.09
CA ALA A 118 -12.14 7.93 -2.59
C ALA A 118 -12.78 9.33 -2.53
N PRO A 119 -12.80 10.00 -1.36
CA PRO A 119 -13.31 11.35 -1.22
C PRO A 119 -12.70 12.33 -2.22
N ALA A 120 -13.47 13.36 -2.60
CA ALA A 120 -13.07 14.24 -3.69
C ALA A 120 -12.02 15.28 -3.28
N SER A 121 -12.12 15.80 -2.05
CA SER A 121 -11.24 16.86 -1.55
C SER A 121 -9.88 16.32 -1.13
N ALA A 122 -8.81 17.01 -1.51
CA ALA A 122 -7.46 16.63 -1.11
C ALA A 122 -7.26 16.71 0.42
N GLU A 123 -7.91 17.66 1.10
CA GLU A 123 -7.82 17.84 2.55
C GLU A 123 -8.34 16.63 3.33
N GLU A 124 -9.20 15.81 2.73
CA GLU A 124 -9.70 14.56 3.34
C GLU A 124 -8.65 13.44 3.38
N TYR A 125 -7.43 13.69 2.89
CA TYR A 125 -6.29 12.74 2.89
C TYR A 125 -5.14 13.21 3.77
N ASP A 126 -5.38 14.11 4.71
CA ASP A 126 -4.36 14.48 5.67
C ASP A 126 -4.08 13.33 6.66
N ILE A 127 -2.89 13.39 7.28
CA ILE A 127 -2.38 12.30 8.12
C ILE A 127 -3.24 12.02 9.36
N VAL A 128 -3.93 13.04 9.88
CA VAL A 128 -4.81 12.88 11.05
C VAL A 128 -6.08 12.14 10.64
N THR A 129 -6.63 12.48 9.49
CA THR A 129 -7.79 11.79 8.90
C THR A 129 -7.46 10.33 8.58
N ILE A 130 -6.31 10.06 7.96
CA ILE A 130 -5.87 8.70 7.63
C ILE A 130 -5.59 7.89 8.90
N ALA A 131 -4.98 8.50 9.92
CA ALA A 131 -4.81 7.84 11.22
C ALA A 131 -6.16 7.47 11.84
N ALA A 132 -7.15 8.37 11.78
CA ALA A 132 -8.51 8.09 12.28
C ALA A 132 -9.20 6.94 11.52
N ASP A 133 -8.93 6.75 10.23
CA ASP A 133 -9.43 5.59 9.48
C ASP A 133 -8.93 4.27 10.08
N LEU A 134 -7.63 4.20 10.42
CA LEU A 134 -7.04 2.99 11.01
C LEU A 134 -7.53 2.75 12.43
N ILE A 135 -7.74 3.81 13.22
CA ILE A 135 -8.30 3.68 14.57
C ILE A 135 -9.75 3.19 14.51
N GLY A 136 -10.57 3.79 13.63
CA GLY A 136 -11.95 3.33 13.42
C GLY A 136 -12.01 1.92 12.84
N LEU A 137 -11.03 1.50 12.04
CA LEU A 137 -10.91 0.11 11.59
C LEU A 137 -10.67 -0.83 12.77
N LEU A 138 -9.74 -0.51 13.69
CA LEU A 138 -9.53 -1.31 14.91
C LEU A 138 -10.81 -1.40 15.74
N ASP A 139 -11.52 -0.29 15.93
CA ASP A 139 -12.78 -0.26 16.68
C ASP A 139 -13.85 -1.15 16.04
N ALA A 140 -14.01 -1.08 14.71
CA ALA A 140 -14.95 -1.92 13.96
C ALA A 140 -14.58 -3.41 13.97
N LEU A 141 -13.29 -3.74 14.11
CA LEU A 141 -12.79 -5.10 14.27
C LEU A 141 -12.91 -5.62 15.70
N GLY A 142 -13.25 -4.75 16.67
CA GLY A 142 -13.30 -5.07 18.09
C GLY A 142 -11.91 -5.24 18.72
N GLU A 143 -10.87 -4.64 18.12
CA GLU A 143 -9.48 -4.75 18.57
C GLU A 143 -9.07 -3.52 19.37
N GLU A 144 -8.60 -3.74 20.58
CA GLU A 144 -8.04 -2.66 21.41
C GLU A 144 -6.70 -2.19 20.85
N LYS A 145 -5.85 -3.13 20.44
CA LYS A 145 -4.50 -2.87 19.93
C LYS A 145 -4.13 -3.82 18.79
N ALA A 146 -3.21 -3.34 17.95
CA ALA A 146 -2.59 -4.15 16.90
C ALA A 146 -1.06 -3.98 16.88
N VAL A 147 -0.37 -4.86 16.16
CA VAL A 147 0.95 -4.55 15.63
C VAL A 147 0.75 -3.90 14.27
N MET A 148 1.32 -2.73 14.06
CA MET A 148 1.23 -2.00 12.79
C MET A 148 2.49 -2.20 11.98
N VAL A 149 2.32 -2.58 10.70
CA VAL A 149 3.40 -2.72 9.72
C VAL A 149 3.07 -1.82 8.53
N GLY A 150 3.95 -0.90 8.18
CA GLY A 150 3.72 0.03 7.07
C GLY A 150 4.88 0.07 6.10
N HIS A 151 4.59 0.16 4.80
CA HIS A 151 5.57 0.33 3.73
C HIS A 151 5.34 1.63 2.97
N ASP A 152 6.40 2.34 2.57
CA ASP A 152 6.36 3.61 1.83
C ASP A 152 5.46 4.65 2.51
N TRP A 153 4.38 5.12 1.87
CA TRP A 153 3.37 5.97 2.52
C TRP A 153 2.74 5.28 3.73
N GLY A 154 2.56 3.96 3.68
CA GLY A 154 2.12 3.19 4.84
C GLY A 154 3.10 3.28 6.02
N SER A 155 4.40 3.40 5.77
CA SER A 155 5.40 3.67 6.81
C SER A 155 5.24 5.08 7.39
N ILE A 156 5.04 6.10 6.55
CA ILE A 156 4.75 7.47 7.01
C ILE A 156 3.50 7.49 7.89
N VAL A 157 2.43 6.85 7.41
CA VAL A 157 1.17 6.70 8.17
C VAL A 157 1.41 5.99 9.49
N ALA A 158 2.18 4.90 9.49
CA ALA A 158 2.46 4.11 10.67
C ALA A 158 3.22 4.92 11.74
N TRP A 159 4.27 5.65 11.35
CA TRP A 159 4.99 6.55 12.26
C TRP A 159 4.08 7.60 12.89
N GLN A 160 3.27 8.28 12.07
CA GLN A 160 2.41 9.37 12.54
C GLN A 160 1.24 8.84 13.38
N THR A 161 0.62 7.73 12.98
CA THR A 161 -0.48 7.12 13.75
C THR A 161 0.01 6.62 15.11
N ALA A 162 1.23 6.05 15.19
CA ALA A 162 1.81 5.62 16.46
C ALA A 162 2.10 6.80 17.41
N LEU A 163 2.42 7.99 16.88
CA LEU A 163 2.57 9.22 17.68
C LEU A 163 1.23 9.80 18.11
N LEU A 164 0.23 9.80 17.22
CA LEU A 164 -1.11 10.34 17.50
C LEU A 164 -1.91 9.46 18.45
N HIS A 165 -1.74 8.12 18.35
CA HIS A 165 -2.53 7.13 19.08
C HIS A 165 -1.65 6.03 19.69
N PRO A 166 -0.68 6.38 20.58
CA PRO A 166 0.31 5.42 21.08
C PRO A 166 -0.30 4.23 21.84
N ASP A 167 -1.49 4.41 22.42
CA ASP A 167 -2.16 3.38 23.20
C ASP A 167 -2.88 2.32 22.34
N ARG A 168 -2.95 2.51 21.01
CA ARG A 168 -3.64 1.61 20.09
C ARG A 168 -2.71 0.59 19.41
N PHE A 169 -1.41 0.63 19.71
CA PHE A 169 -0.45 -0.27 19.07
C PHE A 169 0.49 -0.91 20.08
N ASN A 170 0.72 -2.24 19.93
CA ASN A 170 1.66 -3.00 20.72
C ASN A 170 3.08 -2.89 20.20
N ALA A 171 3.24 -2.72 18.90
CA ALA A 171 4.52 -2.58 18.23
C ALA A 171 4.35 -1.93 16.85
N LEU A 172 5.46 -1.43 16.30
CA LEU A 172 5.54 -0.78 15.00
C LEU A 172 6.63 -1.42 14.15
N VAL A 173 6.32 -1.74 12.90
CA VAL A 173 7.32 -2.03 11.87
C VAL A 173 7.17 -1.01 10.75
N ALA A 174 8.23 -0.26 10.48
CA ALA A 174 8.30 0.71 9.42
C ALA A 174 9.23 0.21 8.31
N MET A 175 8.77 0.26 7.06
CA MET A 175 9.52 -0.29 5.93
C MET A 175 9.78 0.80 4.89
N SER A 176 10.99 0.86 4.40
CA SER A 176 11.50 1.74 3.33
C SER A 176 11.59 3.23 3.69
N VAL A 177 10.64 3.79 4.46
CA VAL A 177 10.65 5.21 4.81
C VAL A 177 10.95 5.41 6.30
N PRO A 178 12.17 5.86 6.65
CA PRO A 178 12.55 6.14 8.03
C PRO A 178 11.95 7.46 8.53
N TYR A 179 11.78 7.58 9.84
CA TYR A 179 11.36 8.83 10.49
C TYR A 179 12.33 9.27 11.56
N GLY A 180 12.93 10.45 11.37
CA GLY A 180 13.89 11.06 12.29
C GLY A 180 13.30 12.19 13.14
N GLY A 181 11.99 12.35 13.15
CA GLY A 181 11.25 13.43 13.81
C GLY A 181 10.70 14.47 12.81
N ARG A 182 9.82 15.33 13.33
CA ARG A 182 9.23 16.43 12.56
C ARG A 182 10.33 17.43 12.15
N PRO A 183 10.48 17.78 10.86
CA PRO A 183 11.45 18.75 10.42
C PRO A 183 11.07 20.17 10.89
N GLU A 184 12.07 21.05 11.07
CA GLU A 184 11.84 22.43 11.48
C GLU A 184 11.08 23.25 10.44
N ARG A 185 11.32 22.95 9.16
CA ARG A 185 10.64 23.56 8.01
C ARG A 185 9.79 22.51 7.29
N SER A 186 8.75 22.98 6.64
CA SER A 186 7.94 22.10 5.79
C SER A 186 8.78 21.48 4.66
N PRO A 187 8.70 20.16 4.45
CA PRO A 187 9.40 19.50 3.34
C PRO A 187 9.05 20.09 1.97
N MET A 188 7.83 20.60 1.78
CA MET A 188 7.42 21.26 0.55
C MET A 188 8.20 22.53 0.24
N VAL A 189 8.60 23.28 1.27
CA VAL A 189 9.46 24.47 1.09
C VAL A 189 10.86 24.05 0.67
N ASP A 190 11.43 23.06 1.37
CA ASP A 190 12.78 22.57 1.09
C ASP A 190 12.88 21.95 -0.32
N TRP A 191 11.88 21.18 -0.75
CA TRP A 191 11.87 20.61 -2.10
C TRP A 191 11.71 21.65 -3.19
N ARG A 192 10.85 22.67 -3.01
CA ARG A 192 10.75 23.78 -3.98
C ARG A 192 12.06 24.55 -4.12
N GLU A 193 12.75 24.80 -3.01
CA GLU A 193 14.06 25.45 -3.03
C GLU A 193 15.13 24.56 -3.71
N ALA A 194 15.15 23.26 -3.40
CA ALA A 194 16.15 22.33 -3.92
C ALA A 194 16.00 22.05 -5.41
N TYR A 195 14.78 21.91 -5.91
CA TYR A 195 14.52 21.52 -7.30
C TYR A 195 14.26 22.73 -8.23
N GLY A 196 13.73 23.85 -7.71
CA GLY A 196 13.41 25.04 -8.51
C GLY A 196 12.51 24.68 -9.69
N ASP A 197 12.98 24.94 -10.94
CA ASP A 197 12.27 24.58 -12.17
C ASP A 197 12.51 23.13 -12.61
N ASN A 198 13.33 22.35 -11.89
CA ASN A 198 13.59 20.97 -12.27
C ASN A 198 12.45 20.06 -11.80
N PHE A 199 12.28 18.97 -12.54
CA PHE A 199 11.27 17.97 -12.22
C PHE A 199 11.60 17.25 -10.91
N TYR A 200 10.60 17.17 -10.04
CA TYR A 200 10.58 16.27 -8.90
C TYR A 200 9.17 15.72 -8.75
N TYR A 201 9.02 14.40 -8.70
CA TYR A 201 7.69 13.77 -8.77
C TYR A 201 6.74 14.23 -7.67
N ILE A 202 7.22 14.53 -6.45
CA ILE A 202 6.37 15.04 -5.37
C ILE A 202 5.82 16.45 -5.72
N LEU A 203 6.64 17.31 -6.34
CA LEU A 203 6.17 18.62 -6.80
C LEU A 203 5.19 18.46 -7.97
N TYR A 204 5.45 17.50 -8.87
CA TYR A 204 4.54 17.17 -9.98
C TYR A 204 3.16 16.68 -9.50
N HIS A 205 3.11 15.87 -8.43
CA HIS A 205 1.86 15.48 -7.79
C HIS A 205 1.08 16.67 -7.19
N ASN A 206 1.76 17.75 -6.90
CA ASN A 206 1.19 19.00 -6.37
C ASN A 206 0.85 20.05 -7.44
N GLU A 207 1.10 19.74 -8.72
CA GLU A 207 0.70 20.64 -9.80
C GLU A 207 -0.83 20.78 -9.85
N PRO A 208 -1.33 22.02 -10.05
CA PRO A 208 -2.77 22.24 -10.15
C PRO A 208 -3.38 21.61 -11.41
N GLY A 209 -4.68 21.35 -11.37
CA GLY A 209 -5.42 20.87 -12.53
C GLY A 209 -5.40 19.37 -12.77
N GLY A 210 -4.79 18.59 -11.87
CA GLY A 210 -4.84 17.14 -11.96
C GLY A 210 -3.95 16.54 -13.04
N VAL A 211 -2.83 17.20 -13.35
CA VAL A 211 -1.94 16.78 -14.46
C VAL A 211 -1.29 15.43 -14.22
N ALA A 212 -0.93 15.12 -12.97
CA ALA A 212 -0.30 13.85 -12.61
C ALA A 212 -1.29 12.69 -12.72
N GLU A 213 -2.49 12.83 -12.14
CA GLU A 213 -3.52 11.80 -12.28
C GLU A 213 -3.96 11.61 -13.72
N ALA A 214 -4.07 12.66 -14.52
CA ALA A 214 -4.43 12.54 -15.92
C ALA A 214 -3.39 11.77 -16.74
N GLU A 215 -2.09 11.95 -16.46
CA GLU A 215 -1.02 11.16 -17.08
C GLU A 215 -1.12 9.69 -16.67
N TYR A 216 -1.26 9.41 -15.37
CA TYR A 216 -1.22 8.04 -14.83
C TYR A 216 -2.48 7.25 -15.15
N ASP A 217 -3.65 7.90 -15.10
CA ASP A 217 -4.93 7.28 -15.47
C ASP A 217 -5.00 6.95 -16.97
N ALA A 218 -4.26 7.70 -17.82
CA ALA A 218 -4.16 7.41 -19.24
C ALA A 218 -3.30 6.17 -19.54
N ASP A 219 -2.26 5.90 -18.73
CA ASP A 219 -1.38 4.75 -18.91
C ASP A 219 -0.97 4.13 -17.55
N PRO A 220 -1.92 3.51 -16.82
CA PRO A 220 -1.62 2.86 -15.54
C PRO A 220 -0.52 1.79 -15.65
N ARG A 221 -0.58 0.98 -16.71
CA ARG A 221 0.43 -0.08 -16.94
C ARG A 221 1.80 0.51 -17.21
N GLY A 222 1.86 1.57 -18.03
CA GLY A 222 3.11 2.24 -18.34
C GLY A 222 3.81 2.82 -17.11
N LEU A 223 3.06 3.41 -16.19
CA LEU A 223 3.62 3.87 -14.91
C LEU A 223 4.06 2.71 -14.03
N LEU A 224 3.15 1.77 -13.74
CA LEU A 224 3.39 0.70 -12.77
C LEU A 224 4.53 -0.22 -13.18
N SER A 225 4.62 -0.61 -14.47
CA SER A 225 5.71 -1.44 -14.99
C SER A 225 7.07 -0.74 -14.93
N ARG A 226 7.11 0.60 -14.91
CA ARG A 226 8.36 1.37 -14.78
C ARG A 226 8.76 1.61 -13.31
N LEU A 227 7.81 1.53 -12.39
CA LEU A 227 8.07 1.70 -10.96
C LEU A 227 8.39 0.37 -10.27
N TYR A 228 7.68 -0.72 -10.61
CA TYR A 228 7.84 -2.03 -9.99
C TYR A 228 9.02 -2.79 -10.58
N LEU A 229 10.23 -2.31 -10.29
CA LEU A 229 11.47 -2.86 -10.80
C LEU A 229 12.49 -3.02 -9.66
N SER A 230 13.35 -4.03 -9.79
CA SER A 230 14.52 -4.19 -8.94
C SER A 230 15.61 -3.18 -9.32
N PRO A 231 16.58 -2.90 -8.44
CA PRO A 231 17.66 -1.96 -8.71
C PRO A 231 18.50 -2.30 -9.95
N ASP A 232 18.67 -3.58 -10.24
CA ASP A 232 19.44 -4.12 -11.38
C ASP A 232 18.61 -4.34 -12.65
N SER A 233 17.31 -4.04 -12.62
CA SER A 233 16.43 -4.21 -13.79
C SER A 233 16.90 -3.38 -14.97
N GLU A 234 17.03 -4.01 -16.14
CA GLU A 234 17.35 -3.30 -17.38
C GLU A 234 16.21 -2.40 -17.84
N ARG A 235 16.57 -1.20 -18.28
CA ARG A 235 15.62 -0.19 -18.76
C ARG A 235 15.99 0.28 -20.16
N GLU A 236 14.97 0.62 -20.95
CA GLU A 236 15.15 1.40 -22.16
C GLU A 236 15.57 2.84 -21.83
N PRO A 237 16.17 3.57 -22.78
CA PRO A 237 16.46 5.00 -22.62
C PRO A 237 15.18 5.79 -22.27
N ARG A 238 15.33 6.79 -21.43
CA ARG A 238 14.24 7.71 -21.07
C ARG A 238 13.81 8.52 -22.28
N GLU A 239 12.51 8.71 -22.45
CA GLU A 239 11.94 9.56 -23.50
C GLU A 239 12.19 11.04 -23.20
N ILE A 240 12.08 11.43 -21.91
CA ILE A 240 12.32 12.79 -21.44
C ILE A 240 13.63 12.79 -20.63
N THR A 241 14.66 13.41 -21.19
CA THR A 241 15.99 13.57 -20.57
C THR A 241 16.24 14.97 -20.03
N ASP A 242 15.47 15.98 -20.48
CA ASP A 242 15.53 17.34 -19.95
C ASP A 242 15.09 17.36 -18.48
N PRO A 243 15.93 17.88 -17.56
CA PRO A 243 15.59 17.90 -16.14
C PRO A 243 14.48 18.90 -15.79
N LYS A 244 14.11 19.84 -16.68
CA LYS A 244 13.08 20.85 -16.40
C LYS A 244 11.69 20.24 -16.31
N ALA A 245 10.89 20.69 -15.35
CA ALA A 245 9.51 20.23 -15.17
C ALA A 245 8.66 20.49 -16.42
N ALA A 246 8.87 21.61 -17.09
CA ALA A 246 8.16 21.99 -18.32
C ALA A 246 8.37 21.03 -19.51
N ALA A 247 9.36 20.14 -19.46
CA ALA A 247 9.63 19.19 -20.54
C ALA A 247 8.64 18.01 -20.58
N GLY A 248 7.79 17.82 -19.56
CA GLY A 248 6.74 16.81 -19.56
C GLY A 248 6.63 16.04 -18.23
N GLY A 249 5.72 15.07 -18.22
CA GLY A 249 5.34 14.30 -17.06
C GLY A 249 6.37 13.27 -16.57
N TRP A 250 5.95 12.38 -15.69
CA TRP A 250 6.87 11.44 -15.02
C TRP A 250 7.11 10.17 -15.84
N ILE A 251 6.09 9.61 -16.51
CA ILE A 251 6.20 8.33 -17.23
C ILE A 251 7.35 8.38 -18.26
N GLY A 252 7.42 9.43 -19.05
CA GLY A 252 8.48 9.59 -20.03
C GLY A 252 9.88 9.80 -19.45
N ARG A 253 9.98 10.13 -18.16
CA ARG A 253 11.27 10.25 -17.42
C ARG A 253 11.74 8.94 -16.81
N LEU A 254 10.85 7.95 -16.73
CA LEU A 254 11.16 6.59 -16.30
C LEU A 254 11.47 5.76 -17.55
N GLY A 255 12.65 5.19 -17.65
CA GLY A 255 12.96 4.23 -18.72
C GLY A 255 12.00 3.03 -18.64
N ALA A 256 11.43 2.62 -19.76
CA ALA A 256 10.59 1.43 -19.82
C ALA A 256 11.38 0.18 -19.39
N ALA A 257 10.75 -0.74 -18.70
CA ALA A 257 11.35 -2.02 -18.36
C ALA A 257 11.58 -2.85 -19.62
N LYS A 258 12.73 -3.53 -19.74
CA LYS A 258 12.98 -4.52 -20.80
C LYS A 258 12.35 -5.88 -20.47
N GLY A 259 11.87 -6.06 -19.25
CA GLY A 259 11.17 -7.23 -18.74
C GLY A 259 10.71 -6.98 -17.32
N LEU A 260 9.84 -7.81 -16.79
CA LEU A 260 9.48 -7.78 -15.38
C LEU A 260 10.57 -8.43 -14.53
N PRO A 261 10.80 -7.97 -13.29
CA PRO A 261 11.69 -8.65 -12.36
C PRO A 261 11.12 -9.99 -11.92
N ASP A 262 11.97 -10.92 -11.47
CA ASP A 262 11.57 -12.29 -11.11
C ASP A 262 10.47 -12.38 -10.02
N TRP A 263 10.37 -11.36 -9.18
CA TRP A 263 9.38 -11.28 -8.10
C TRP A 263 7.98 -10.79 -8.54
N LEU A 264 7.83 -10.33 -9.79
CA LEU A 264 6.59 -9.77 -10.33
C LEU A 264 6.18 -10.51 -11.61
N THR A 265 5.13 -11.31 -11.51
CA THR A 265 4.56 -11.97 -12.69
C THR A 265 3.68 -11.02 -13.50
N GLU A 266 3.33 -11.42 -14.73
CA GLU A 266 2.41 -10.67 -15.58
C GLU A 266 1.01 -10.59 -14.94
N GLU A 267 0.57 -11.67 -14.29
CA GLU A 267 -0.68 -11.73 -13.55
C GLU A 267 -0.67 -10.76 -12.35
N ASP A 268 0.43 -10.67 -11.60
CA ASP A 268 0.58 -9.72 -10.49
C ASP A 268 0.46 -8.27 -11.00
N LEU A 269 1.18 -7.95 -12.08
CA LEU A 269 1.14 -6.60 -12.65
C LEU A 269 -0.26 -6.25 -13.15
N GLU A 270 -0.93 -7.14 -13.89
CA GLU A 270 -2.29 -6.88 -14.38
C GLU A 270 -3.31 -6.77 -13.25
N TYR A 271 -3.13 -7.52 -12.15
CA TYR A 271 -3.95 -7.36 -10.96
C TYR A 271 -3.84 -5.92 -10.41
N VAL A 272 -2.63 -5.44 -10.18
CA VAL A 272 -2.39 -4.08 -9.66
C VAL A 272 -2.88 -3.01 -10.65
N VAL A 273 -2.61 -3.19 -11.94
CA VAL A 273 -3.14 -2.31 -13.00
C VAL A 273 -4.67 -2.26 -12.97
N GLY A 274 -5.33 -3.39 -12.74
CA GLY A 274 -6.79 -3.48 -12.58
C GLY A 274 -7.31 -2.68 -11.39
N GLU A 275 -6.63 -2.74 -10.24
CA GLU A 275 -6.96 -1.94 -9.05
C GLU A 275 -6.87 -0.43 -9.34
N PHE A 276 -5.82 0.03 -10.01
CA PHE A 276 -5.66 1.44 -10.37
C PHE A 276 -6.58 1.89 -11.52
N ARG A 277 -6.90 1.03 -12.48
CA ARG A 277 -7.95 1.35 -13.49
C ARG A 277 -9.32 1.56 -12.84
N HIS A 278 -9.56 0.89 -11.70
CA HIS A 278 -10.80 1.06 -10.94
C HIS A 278 -10.79 2.30 -10.06
N ALA A 279 -9.78 2.46 -9.21
CA ALA A 279 -9.69 3.54 -8.22
C ALA A 279 -9.24 4.88 -8.82
N GLY A 280 -8.44 4.85 -9.89
CA GLY A 280 -7.65 5.98 -10.38
C GLY A 280 -6.47 6.30 -9.47
N PHE A 281 -5.61 7.22 -9.89
CA PHE A 281 -4.43 7.63 -9.11
C PHE A 281 -4.68 8.82 -8.19
N ARG A 282 -5.80 9.56 -8.38
CA ARG A 282 -6.09 10.79 -7.61
C ARG A 282 -6.03 10.57 -6.09
N GLY A 283 -6.64 9.48 -5.60
CA GLY A 283 -6.66 9.19 -4.17
C GLY A 283 -5.26 9.10 -3.58
N GLY A 284 -4.40 8.29 -4.19
CA GLY A 284 -3.01 8.13 -3.77
C GLY A 284 -2.17 9.42 -3.92
N ILE A 285 -2.40 10.21 -4.98
CA ILE A 285 -1.73 11.50 -5.17
C ILE A 285 -2.11 12.52 -4.09
N ASN A 286 -3.34 12.47 -3.57
CA ASN A 286 -3.78 13.38 -2.51
C ASN A 286 -2.97 13.23 -1.21
N TYR A 287 -2.35 12.09 -0.92
CA TYR A 287 -1.42 11.95 0.20
C TYR A 287 -0.24 12.91 0.05
N TYR A 288 0.33 13.03 -1.15
CA TYR A 288 1.43 13.95 -1.46
C TYR A 288 1.01 15.41 -1.40
N ARG A 289 -0.25 15.73 -1.73
CA ARG A 289 -0.80 17.10 -1.65
C ARG A 289 -0.94 17.59 -0.22
N ASN A 290 -0.91 16.68 0.75
CA ASN A 290 -1.05 17.01 2.17
C ASN A 290 0.29 17.16 2.92
N PHE A 291 1.46 17.11 2.29
CA PHE A 291 2.73 17.26 3.01
C PHE A 291 2.81 18.57 3.82
N GLN A 292 2.38 19.71 3.25
CA GLN A 292 2.35 20.98 3.95
C GLN A 292 1.36 20.93 5.13
N ARG A 293 0.14 20.49 4.86
CA ARG A 293 -0.92 20.39 5.86
C ARG A 293 -0.54 19.40 6.97
N ASN A 294 0.02 18.25 6.62
CA ASN A 294 0.50 17.28 7.60
C ASN A 294 1.56 17.86 8.52
N TRP A 295 2.49 18.63 7.96
CA TRP A 295 3.51 19.32 8.77
C TRP A 295 2.88 20.30 9.74
N GLU A 296 1.85 21.06 9.35
CA GLU A 296 1.11 21.98 10.22
C GLU A 296 0.32 21.24 11.30
N LEU A 297 -0.47 20.22 10.92
CA LEU A 297 -1.32 19.47 11.84
C LEU A 297 -0.56 18.67 12.91
N THR A 298 0.68 18.29 12.63
CA THR A 298 1.51 17.48 13.54
C THR A 298 2.45 18.31 14.43
N GLU A 299 2.26 19.62 14.54
CA GLU A 299 3.09 20.48 15.38
C GLU A 299 3.07 20.05 16.84
N SER A 300 1.90 19.72 17.39
CA SER A 300 1.73 19.35 18.79
C SER A 300 2.44 18.06 19.19
N ILE A 301 2.58 17.12 18.26
CA ILE A 301 3.27 15.82 18.48
C ILE A 301 4.72 15.82 17.96
N GLY A 302 5.20 16.94 17.44
CA GLY A 302 6.50 17.00 16.77
C GLY A 302 7.71 16.73 17.67
N ARG A 303 7.52 16.68 19.00
CA ARG A 303 8.55 16.33 19.99
C ARG A 303 8.26 15.05 20.74
N ASP A 304 7.15 14.39 20.44
CA ASP A 304 6.76 13.14 21.08
C ASP A 304 7.64 11.99 20.59
N THR A 305 7.67 10.92 21.38
CA THR A 305 8.45 9.72 21.08
C THR A 305 7.58 8.49 21.07
N ILE A 306 7.94 7.56 20.23
CA ILE A 306 7.35 6.23 20.15
C ILE A 306 8.04 5.33 21.17
N LYS A 307 7.25 4.79 22.10
CA LYS A 307 7.74 3.98 23.22
C LYS A 307 7.57 2.48 23.02
N MET A 308 6.70 2.10 22.08
CA MET A 308 6.47 0.69 21.75
C MET A 308 7.67 0.08 21.01
N PRO A 309 7.88 -1.24 21.11
CA PRO A 309 8.86 -1.96 20.31
C PRO A 309 8.75 -1.57 18.84
N THR A 310 9.86 -1.18 18.22
CA THR A 310 9.90 -0.69 16.85
C THR A 310 10.99 -1.41 16.06
N LEU A 311 10.66 -1.85 14.84
CA LEU A 311 11.60 -2.38 13.86
C LEU A 311 11.58 -1.48 12.62
N PHE A 312 12.75 -1.24 12.04
CA PHE A 312 12.87 -0.68 10.69
C PHE A 312 13.48 -1.70 9.73
N LEU A 313 12.91 -1.82 8.53
CA LEU A 313 13.36 -2.73 7.50
C LEU A 313 13.35 -2.04 6.14
N ALA A 314 14.41 -2.18 5.34
CA ALA A 314 14.47 -1.65 3.98
C ALA A 314 15.42 -2.47 3.10
N GLY A 315 15.32 -2.32 1.80
CA GLY A 315 16.35 -2.78 0.88
C GLY A 315 17.59 -1.88 0.93
N SER A 316 18.79 -2.44 0.78
CA SER A 316 20.03 -1.64 0.82
C SER A 316 20.16 -0.70 -0.38
N GLU A 317 19.48 -1.01 -1.48
CA GLU A 317 19.46 -0.24 -2.73
C GLU A 317 18.17 0.59 -2.89
N ASP A 318 17.37 0.69 -1.83
CA ASP A 318 16.17 1.52 -1.85
C ASP A 318 16.53 3.00 -2.04
N MET A 319 15.97 3.61 -3.10
CA MET A 319 16.24 5.01 -3.45
C MET A 319 15.76 6.01 -2.39
N VAL A 320 14.78 5.64 -1.55
CA VAL A 320 14.24 6.51 -0.50
C VAL A 320 15.24 6.68 0.64
N ILE A 321 15.92 5.62 1.03
CA ILE A 321 17.00 5.71 2.03
C ILE A 321 18.32 6.15 1.40
N GLY A 322 18.44 6.09 0.06
CA GLY A 322 19.65 6.38 -0.68
C GLY A 322 20.81 5.47 -0.20
N HIS A 323 22.00 6.04 -0.06
CA HIS A 323 23.15 5.30 0.47
C HIS A 323 23.31 5.43 1.99
N ALA A 324 22.21 5.56 2.73
CA ALA A 324 22.27 5.68 4.19
C ALA A 324 22.69 4.35 4.81
N THR A 325 23.72 4.39 5.65
CA THR A 325 24.18 3.21 6.38
C THR A 325 23.18 2.84 7.49
N GLN A 326 23.13 1.57 7.86
CA GLN A 326 22.35 1.08 9.00
C GLN A 326 22.60 1.92 10.25
N LYS A 327 23.84 2.25 10.57
CA LYS A 327 24.22 3.10 11.73
C LYS A 327 23.60 4.50 11.64
N ARG A 328 23.59 5.12 10.46
CA ARG A 328 22.99 6.45 10.25
C ARG A 328 21.48 6.41 10.45
N LEU A 329 20.81 5.42 9.86
CA LEU A 329 19.37 5.19 10.01
C LEU A 329 19.00 4.94 11.47
N GLN A 330 19.72 4.05 12.15
CA GLN A 330 19.53 3.76 13.56
C GLN A 330 19.68 5.01 14.42
N GLY A 331 20.73 5.81 14.20
CA GLY A 331 20.96 7.06 14.94
C GLY A 331 19.89 8.12 14.71
N ALA A 332 19.30 8.18 13.51
CA ALA A 332 18.21 9.10 13.21
C ALA A 332 16.90 8.67 13.92
N MET A 333 16.53 7.38 13.80
CA MET A 333 15.26 6.88 14.33
C MET A 333 15.26 6.69 15.84
N ALA A 334 16.39 6.33 16.47
CA ALA A 334 16.50 6.14 17.92
C ALA A 334 16.19 7.39 18.75
N ARG A 335 16.17 8.58 18.12
CA ARG A 335 15.72 9.82 18.77
C ARG A 335 14.21 9.88 18.96
N ILE A 336 13.47 9.15 18.10
CA ILE A 336 12.01 9.15 18.08
C ILE A 336 11.47 7.82 18.61
N ALA A 337 12.01 6.69 18.17
CA ALA A 337 11.64 5.36 18.65
C ALA A 337 12.58 4.95 19.79
N THR A 338 12.13 5.11 21.05
CA THR A 338 12.96 4.86 22.23
C THR A 338 13.20 3.38 22.52
N ASP A 339 12.35 2.50 21.96
CA ASP A 339 12.53 1.03 21.96
C ASP A 339 12.73 0.52 20.52
N LEU A 340 13.74 1.09 19.83
CA LEU A 340 14.13 0.62 18.49
C LEU A 340 14.90 -0.69 18.59
N ARG A 341 14.22 -1.81 18.29
CA ARG A 341 14.76 -3.18 18.41
C ARG A 341 15.74 -3.53 17.30
N GLY A 342 15.63 -2.90 16.12
CA GLY A 342 16.54 -3.18 15.01
C GLY A 342 16.35 -2.26 13.82
N VAL A 343 17.39 -2.24 12.99
CA VAL A 343 17.39 -1.69 11.63
C VAL A 343 17.94 -2.78 10.73
N VAL A 344 17.09 -3.35 9.89
CA VAL A 344 17.44 -4.43 8.98
C VAL A 344 17.55 -3.86 7.57
N LEU A 345 18.70 -4.02 6.94
CA LEU A 345 18.90 -3.69 5.52
C LEU A 345 19.13 -4.99 4.75
N LEU A 346 18.25 -5.31 3.82
CA LEU A 346 18.36 -6.49 2.96
C LEU A 346 19.28 -6.19 1.78
N PRO A 347 20.44 -6.89 1.65
CA PRO A 347 21.43 -6.58 0.64
C PRO A 347 20.91 -6.76 -0.79
N GLY A 348 21.16 -5.78 -1.67
CA GLY A 348 20.80 -5.84 -3.09
C GLY A 348 19.32 -5.65 -3.40
N ILE A 349 18.48 -5.47 -2.37
CA ILE A 349 17.03 -5.31 -2.52
C ILE A 349 16.69 -3.81 -2.65
N GLY A 350 15.70 -3.51 -3.50
CA GLY A 350 15.23 -2.16 -3.75
C GLY A 350 14.12 -1.73 -2.81
N HIS A 351 13.20 -0.91 -3.38
CA HIS A 351 12.14 -0.26 -2.63
C HIS A 351 11.01 -1.21 -2.22
N TRP A 352 10.66 -2.17 -3.07
CA TRP A 352 9.50 -3.07 -2.87
C TRP A 352 9.86 -4.26 -1.99
N VAL A 353 10.50 -4.00 -0.87
CA VAL A 353 11.19 -4.99 -0.03
C VAL A 353 10.33 -6.20 0.36
N GLN A 354 9.03 -6.01 0.63
CA GLN A 354 8.08 -7.06 0.98
C GLN A 354 7.70 -7.95 -0.22
N GLN A 355 7.93 -7.44 -1.44
CA GLN A 355 7.64 -8.13 -2.69
C GLN A 355 8.92 -8.68 -3.34
N GLU A 356 10.03 -7.91 -3.30
CA GLU A 356 11.33 -8.31 -3.87
C GLU A 356 12.00 -9.43 -3.06
N ALA A 357 11.85 -9.41 -1.73
CA ALA A 357 12.49 -10.38 -0.84
C ALA A 357 11.49 -10.90 0.23
N PRO A 358 10.40 -11.57 -0.20
CA PRO A 358 9.32 -11.95 0.69
C PRO A 358 9.77 -12.88 1.82
N GLU A 359 10.65 -13.85 1.57
CA GLU A 359 11.11 -14.80 2.57
C GLU A 359 11.94 -14.09 3.66
N ALA A 360 12.89 -13.22 3.26
CA ALA A 360 13.72 -12.49 4.21
C ALA A 360 12.89 -11.48 5.02
N THR A 361 11.94 -10.80 4.36
CA THR A 361 10.99 -9.90 5.01
C THR A 361 10.11 -10.64 6.01
N ASN A 362 9.54 -11.77 5.63
CA ASN A 362 8.72 -12.60 6.51
C ASN A 362 9.52 -13.12 7.73
N ALA A 363 10.77 -13.54 7.50
CA ALA A 363 11.64 -13.98 8.59
C ALA A 363 11.90 -12.86 9.60
N ALA A 364 12.23 -11.65 9.13
CA ALA A 364 12.45 -10.49 9.99
C ALA A 364 11.19 -10.08 10.77
N LEU A 365 10.03 -10.11 10.12
CA LEU A 365 8.74 -9.82 10.76
C LEU A 365 8.43 -10.87 11.85
N LEU A 366 8.54 -12.15 11.54
CA LEU A 366 8.24 -13.24 12.49
C LEU A 366 9.21 -13.25 13.66
N GLU A 367 10.50 -12.99 13.44
CA GLU A 367 11.49 -12.87 14.52
C GLU A 367 11.14 -11.69 15.45
N PHE A 368 10.81 -10.54 14.90
CA PHE A 368 10.39 -9.37 15.67
C PHE A 368 9.12 -9.64 16.47
N LEU A 369 8.10 -10.21 15.84
CA LEU A 369 6.81 -10.54 16.49
C LEU A 369 6.96 -11.57 17.61
N ALA A 370 7.85 -12.55 17.45
CA ALA A 370 8.12 -13.56 18.49
C ALA A 370 8.85 -12.96 19.71
N GLY A 371 9.46 -11.79 19.56
CA GLY A 371 10.13 -11.04 20.64
C GLY A 371 9.24 -10.03 21.39
N LEU A 372 7.94 -9.94 21.06
CA LEU A 372 6.97 -9.06 21.72
C LEU A 372 6.34 -9.72 22.93
#